data_5f1855b056ff57d4914c4d6846f3eaed
#
_entry.id   5f1855b056ff57d4914c4d6846f3eaed
#
_cell.length_a   1.000
_cell.length_b   1.000
_cell.length_c   1.000
_cell.angle_alpha   90.00
_cell.angle_beta   90.00
_cell.angle_gamma   90.00
#
_symmetry.space_group_name_H-M   'P 1'
#
loop_
_entity.id
_entity.type
_entity.pdbx_description
1 polymer ?
#
loop_
_entity_poly.entity_id
_entity_poly.type
_entity_poly.pdbx_seq_one_letter_code
_entity_poly.pdbx_strand_id
1 'polypeptide(L)'
;MFTITKNARNLSMVLMAIGLIALIFGFATDAHATWPSLLFNNYFFLGISVFAVFFIALQYVSEAAWSIVLKRIPEAVISFLPITGLIMLIIMVSGAMHFGGNHIYHWMADGIMDPGSEHYDKIIAGKEAFLNTTFFLARSVIYILGWIYFGRKLKQLSSSEDQHGGLS
;
A
#
# COMPACT_ATOMS: atom_id res chain seq x y z
N MET A 1 27.58 -5.67 9.39
CA MET A 1 26.62 -4.56 9.58
C MET A 1 26.77 -3.61 8.39
N PHE A 2 25.74 -3.49 7.55
CA PHE A 2 25.82 -2.63 6.35
C PHE A 2 25.68 -1.17 6.81
N THR A 3 26.73 -0.38 6.68
CA THR A 3 26.68 1.06 6.99
C THR A 3 26.33 1.83 5.72
N ILE A 4 25.18 2.48 5.73
CA ILE A 4 24.77 3.36 4.62
C ILE A 4 25.77 4.52 4.55
N THR A 5 26.36 4.72 3.37
CA THR A 5 27.29 5.82 3.11
C THR A 5 26.61 7.16 3.39
N LYS A 6 27.30 8.13 4.01
CA LYS A 6 26.74 9.47 4.28
C LYS A 6 26.12 10.11 3.03
N ASN A 7 26.77 9.95 1.87
CA ASN A 7 26.27 10.49 0.61
C ASN A 7 24.94 9.85 0.17
N ALA A 8 24.79 8.52 0.29
CA ALA A 8 23.54 7.84 -0.04
C ALA A 8 22.39 8.29 0.88
N ARG A 9 22.66 8.44 2.18
CA ARG A 9 21.68 8.94 3.14
C ARG A 9 21.25 10.37 2.83
N ASN A 10 22.21 11.24 2.55
CA ASN A 10 21.92 12.64 2.20
C ASN A 10 21.12 12.74 0.90
N LEU A 11 21.49 11.98 -0.12
CA LEU A 11 20.73 11.90 -1.38
C LEU A 11 19.29 11.46 -1.15
N SER A 12 19.09 10.39 -0.37
CA SER A 12 17.72 9.91 -0.05
C SER A 12 16.91 10.98 0.68
N MET A 13 17.50 11.70 1.65
CA MET A 13 16.80 12.78 2.36
C MET A 13 16.43 13.94 1.43
N VAL A 14 17.31 14.32 0.51
CA VAL A 14 17.02 15.37 -0.49
C VAL A 14 15.88 14.93 -1.41
N LEU A 15 15.92 13.70 -1.92
CA LEU A 15 14.84 13.17 -2.78
C LEU A 15 13.50 13.09 -2.04
N MET A 16 13.49 12.70 -0.77
CA MET A 16 12.28 12.71 0.06
C MET A 16 11.73 14.13 0.26
N ALA A 17 12.61 15.10 0.52
CA ALA A 17 12.19 16.50 0.66
C ALA A 17 11.60 17.05 -0.65
N ILE A 18 12.23 16.78 -1.79
CA ILE A 18 11.71 17.17 -3.11
C ILE A 18 10.35 16.55 -3.35
N GLY A 19 10.18 15.24 -3.08
CA GLY A 19 8.89 14.54 -3.23
C GLY A 19 7.80 15.13 -2.35
N LEU A 20 8.13 15.48 -1.09
CA LEU A 20 7.18 16.09 -0.18
C LEU A 20 6.76 17.48 -0.65
N ILE A 21 7.71 18.32 -1.10
CA ILE A 21 7.43 19.65 -1.66
C ILE A 21 6.54 19.54 -2.90
N ALA A 22 6.86 18.61 -3.81
CA ALA A 22 6.06 18.37 -5.00
C ALA A 22 4.62 17.94 -4.66
N LEU A 23 4.46 17.10 -3.64
CA LEU A 23 3.14 16.67 -3.16
C LEU A 23 2.34 17.84 -2.58
N ILE A 24 2.95 18.65 -1.71
CA ILE A 24 2.32 19.86 -1.14
C ILE A 24 1.91 20.84 -2.25
N PHE A 25 2.81 21.08 -3.21
CA PHE A 25 2.53 21.95 -4.35
C PHE A 25 1.39 21.39 -5.22
N GLY A 26 1.36 20.08 -5.48
CA GLY A 26 0.31 19.44 -6.22
C GLY A 26 -1.07 19.64 -5.56
N PHE A 27 -1.17 19.41 -4.25
CA PHE A 27 -2.42 19.64 -3.50
C PHE A 27 -2.82 21.12 -3.43
N ALA A 28 -1.86 22.03 -3.43
CA ALA A 28 -2.13 23.48 -3.43
C ALA A 28 -2.62 24.01 -4.79
N THR A 29 -2.19 23.39 -5.90
CA THR A 29 -2.53 23.82 -7.26
C THR A 29 -3.72 23.08 -7.85
N ASP A 30 -3.74 21.76 -7.76
CA ASP A 30 -4.80 20.90 -8.29
C ASP A 30 -4.91 19.61 -7.48
N ALA A 31 -5.71 19.66 -6.42
CA ALA A 31 -5.97 18.49 -5.58
C ALA A 31 -6.67 17.36 -6.35
N HIS A 32 -7.54 17.69 -7.32
CA HIS A 32 -8.30 16.72 -8.09
C HIS A 32 -7.40 15.83 -8.96
N ALA A 33 -6.34 16.38 -9.57
CA ALA A 33 -5.35 15.62 -10.32
C ALA A 33 -4.30 14.94 -9.41
N THR A 34 -4.05 15.52 -8.23
CA THR A 34 -3.04 15.00 -7.30
C THR A 34 -3.48 13.70 -6.63
N TRP A 35 -4.75 13.54 -6.25
CA TRP A 35 -5.25 12.33 -5.61
C TRP A 35 -5.08 11.07 -6.48
N PRO A 36 -5.52 11.04 -7.76
CA PRO A 36 -5.29 9.89 -8.64
C PRO A 36 -3.81 9.60 -8.85
N SER A 37 -2.97 10.65 -8.98
CA SER A 37 -1.52 10.49 -9.14
C SER A 37 -0.89 9.85 -7.90
N LEU A 38 -1.31 10.27 -6.70
CA LEU A 38 -0.85 9.66 -5.44
C LEU A 38 -1.32 8.22 -5.32
N LEU A 39 -2.57 7.92 -5.67
CA LEU A 39 -3.11 6.56 -5.67
C LEU A 39 -2.29 5.66 -6.61
N PHE A 40 -2.05 6.08 -7.84
CA PHE A 40 -1.32 5.30 -8.84
C PHE A 40 0.10 4.98 -8.37
N ASN A 41 0.83 5.99 -7.91
CA ASN A 41 2.19 5.80 -7.43
C ASN A 41 2.23 4.91 -6.18
N ASN A 42 1.35 5.16 -5.21
CA ASN A 42 1.31 4.35 -4.00
C ASN A 42 0.89 2.90 -4.28
N TYR A 43 -0.06 2.68 -5.20
CA TYR A 43 -0.47 1.35 -5.63
C TYR A 43 0.69 0.55 -6.24
N PHE A 44 1.54 1.19 -7.04
CA PHE A 44 2.74 0.57 -7.60
C PHE A 44 3.69 0.08 -6.50
N PHE A 45 4.03 0.93 -5.53
CA PHE A 45 4.93 0.56 -4.43
C PHE A 45 4.30 -0.45 -3.46
N LEU A 46 3.00 -0.34 -3.21
CA LEU A 46 2.26 -1.33 -2.42
C LEU A 46 2.29 -2.69 -3.12
N GLY A 47 2.04 -2.73 -4.43
CA GLY A 47 2.09 -3.94 -5.24
C GLY A 47 3.45 -4.64 -5.18
N ILE A 48 4.54 -3.89 -5.35
CA ILE A 48 5.90 -4.43 -5.22
C ILE A 48 6.13 -4.98 -3.80
N SER A 49 5.66 -4.28 -2.76
CA SER A 49 5.85 -4.72 -1.37
C SER A 49 5.05 -5.99 -1.06
N VAL A 50 3.82 -6.10 -1.54
CA VAL A 50 2.99 -7.32 -1.41
C VAL A 50 3.58 -8.47 -2.23
N PHE A 51 4.06 -8.19 -3.44
CA PHE A 51 4.75 -9.19 -4.25
C PHE A 51 6.00 -9.73 -3.55
N ALA A 52 6.76 -8.88 -2.85
CA ALA A 52 7.92 -9.33 -2.08
C ALA A 52 7.52 -10.29 -0.94
N VAL A 53 6.38 -10.06 -0.26
CA VAL A 53 5.83 -11.01 0.73
C VAL A 53 5.49 -12.34 0.08
N PHE A 54 4.77 -12.31 -1.04
CA PHE A 54 4.42 -13.50 -1.80
C PHE A 54 5.67 -14.26 -2.28
N PHE A 55 6.66 -13.54 -2.80
CA PHE A 55 7.90 -14.14 -3.30
C PHE A 55 8.66 -14.89 -2.19
N ILE A 56 8.82 -14.29 -1.00
CA ILE A 56 9.45 -14.96 0.13
C ILE A 56 8.63 -16.19 0.56
N ALA A 57 7.31 -16.05 0.70
CA ALA A 57 6.46 -17.18 1.06
C ALA A 57 6.59 -18.35 0.06
N LEU A 58 6.64 -18.04 -1.24
CA LEU A 58 6.82 -19.03 -2.29
C LEU A 58 8.19 -19.75 -2.15
N GLN A 59 9.25 -19.01 -1.84
CA GLN A 59 10.59 -19.62 -1.64
C GLN A 59 10.62 -20.59 -0.45
N TYR A 60 9.94 -20.25 0.64
CA TYR A 60 9.81 -21.15 1.79
C TYR A 60 9.03 -22.43 1.44
N VAL A 61 7.91 -22.29 0.73
CA VAL A 61 7.09 -23.45 0.33
C VAL A 61 7.81 -24.37 -0.65
N SER A 62 8.62 -23.79 -1.54
CA SER A 62 9.37 -24.56 -2.55
C SER A 62 10.74 -25.06 -2.08
N GLU A 63 11.10 -24.81 -0.82
CA GLU A 63 12.43 -25.19 -0.24
C GLU A 63 13.61 -24.76 -1.13
N ALA A 64 13.51 -23.59 -1.73
CA ALA A 64 14.43 -23.11 -2.77
C ALA A 64 15.75 -22.61 -2.16
N ALA A 65 16.73 -23.48 -2.00
CA ALA A 65 18.02 -23.16 -1.38
C ALA A 65 18.77 -21.99 -2.06
N TRP A 66 18.60 -21.79 -3.37
CA TRP A 66 19.21 -20.67 -4.10
C TRP A 66 18.69 -19.30 -3.66
N SER A 67 17.50 -19.24 -3.07
CA SER A 67 16.87 -17.99 -2.64
C SER A 67 17.63 -17.29 -1.52
N ILE A 68 18.47 -18.02 -0.76
CA ILE A 68 19.27 -17.51 0.36
C ILE A 68 20.13 -16.31 -0.07
N VAL A 69 20.64 -16.31 -1.29
CA VAL A 69 21.48 -15.22 -1.83
C VAL A 69 20.65 -13.94 -2.08
N LEU A 70 19.40 -14.09 -2.49
CA LEU A 70 18.54 -12.98 -2.90
C LEU A 70 17.57 -12.51 -1.81
N LYS A 71 17.36 -13.29 -0.74
CA LYS A 71 16.29 -13.04 0.26
C LYS A 71 16.35 -11.65 0.92
N ARG A 72 17.54 -11.05 1.02
CA ARG A 72 17.72 -9.73 1.64
C ARG A 72 17.05 -8.59 0.87
N ILE A 73 16.93 -8.71 -0.45
CA ILE A 73 16.32 -7.68 -1.28
C ILE A 73 14.80 -7.61 -1.01
N PRO A 74 14.02 -8.70 -1.16
CA PRO A 74 12.58 -8.66 -0.83
C PRO A 74 12.32 -8.38 0.64
N GLU A 75 13.14 -8.82 1.59
CA GLU A 75 13.03 -8.44 3.01
C GLU A 75 13.14 -6.93 3.26
N ALA A 76 14.02 -6.26 2.52
CA ALA A 76 14.13 -4.81 2.57
C ALA A 76 12.87 -4.13 2.01
N VAL A 77 12.34 -4.64 0.90
CA VAL A 77 11.11 -4.13 0.26
C VAL A 77 9.88 -4.31 1.16
N ILE A 78 9.74 -5.46 1.84
CA ILE A 78 8.66 -5.73 2.81
C ILE A 78 8.65 -4.69 3.94
N SER A 79 9.81 -4.17 4.32
CA SER A 79 9.89 -3.15 5.38
C SER A 79 9.18 -1.84 5.01
N PHE A 80 8.94 -1.60 3.72
CA PHE A 80 8.21 -0.45 3.21
C PHE A 80 6.68 -0.64 3.20
N LEU A 81 6.21 -1.89 3.28
CA LEU A 81 4.79 -2.27 3.24
C LEU A 81 3.89 -1.51 4.25
N PRO A 82 4.28 -1.30 5.52
CA PRO A 82 3.46 -0.52 6.45
C PRO A 82 3.24 0.93 6.03
N ILE A 83 4.25 1.53 5.39
CA ILE A 83 4.19 2.94 4.93
C ILE A 83 3.21 3.05 3.77
N THR A 84 3.38 2.22 2.74
CA THR A 84 2.47 2.22 1.57
C THR A 84 1.06 1.81 1.95
N GLY A 85 0.90 0.87 2.88
CA GLY A 85 -0.39 0.47 3.42
C GLY A 85 -1.10 1.62 4.15
N LEU A 86 -0.38 2.38 4.98
CA LEU A 86 -0.92 3.56 5.67
C LEU A 86 -1.35 4.64 4.67
N ILE A 87 -0.51 4.96 3.69
CA ILE A 87 -0.84 5.94 2.64
C ILE A 87 -2.10 5.48 1.87
N MET A 88 -2.20 4.19 1.55
CA MET A 88 -3.37 3.64 0.88
C MET A 88 -4.65 3.83 1.70
N LEU A 89 -4.61 3.57 3.01
CA LEU A 89 -5.74 3.80 3.90
C LEU A 89 -6.13 5.29 3.96
N ILE A 90 -5.15 6.20 4.00
CA ILE A 90 -5.40 7.64 3.97
C ILE A 90 -6.14 8.04 2.68
N ILE A 91 -5.71 7.53 1.52
CA ILE A 91 -6.35 7.80 0.23
C ILE A 91 -7.79 7.28 0.23
N MET A 92 -8.03 6.06 0.73
CA MET A 92 -9.37 5.46 0.78
C MET A 92 -10.29 6.21 1.73
N VAL A 93 -9.82 6.57 2.91
CA VAL A 93 -10.61 7.33 3.90
C VAL A 93 -10.90 8.73 3.39
N SER A 94 -9.93 9.41 2.79
CA SER A 94 -10.16 10.75 2.20
C SER A 94 -11.17 10.71 1.06
N GLY A 95 -11.18 9.64 0.25
CA GLY A 95 -12.19 9.41 -0.79
C GLY A 95 -13.58 9.18 -0.21
N ALA A 96 -13.69 8.41 0.87
CA ALA A 96 -14.95 8.16 1.58
C ALA A 96 -15.54 9.42 2.25
N MET A 97 -14.66 10.35 2.67
CA MET A 97 -15.05 11.62 3.29
C MET A 97 -15.14 12.78 2.28
N HIS A 98 -14.88 12.54 1.01
CA HIS A 98 -14.75 13.57 -0.05
C HIS A 98 -13.76 14.69 0.33
N PHE A 99 -12.79 14.38 1.19
CA PHE A 99 -11.86 15.35 1.73
C PHE A 99 -10.90 15.88 0.65
N GLY A 100 -10.72 17.21 0.59
CA GLY A 100 -9.78 17.84 -0.34
C GLY A 100 -10.07 17.57 -1.82
N GLY A 101 -11.35 17.43 -2.20
CA GLY A 101 -11.73 17.18 -3.60
C GLY A 101 -11.44 15.75 -4.08
N ASN A 102 -11.26 14.79 -3.17
CA ASN A 102 -11.05 13.40 -3.53
C ASN A 102 -12.36 12.73 -3.97
N HIS A 103 -12.57 12.62 -5.29
CA HIS A 103 -13.72 11.96 -5.93
C HIS A 103 -13.27 10.76 -6.78
N ILE A 104 -12.18 10.07 -6.39
CA ILE A 104 -11.65 8.94 -7.16
C ILE A 104 -12.68 7.81 -7.27
N TYR A 105 -13.44 7.58 -6.19
CA TYR A 105 -14.39 6.47 -6.13
C TYR A 105 -15.81 6.97 -6.51
N HIS A 106 -16.13 6.90 -7.79
CA HIS A 106 -17.44 7.35 -8.32
C HIS A 106 -18.63 6.69 -7.61
N TRP A 107 -18.50 5.41 -7.22
CA TRP A 107 -19.57 4.69 -6.53
C TRP A 107 -19.85 5.19 -5.08
N MET A 108 -18.99 6.04 -4.53
CA MET A 108 -19.19 6.71 -3.24
C MET A 108 -19.90 8.08 -3.37
N ALA A 109 -20.23 8.51 -4.60
CA ALA A 109 -20.90 9.78 -4.81
C ALA A 109 -22.32 9.77 -4.23
N ASP A 110 -22.72 10.92 -3.67
CA ASP A 110 -24.06 11.08 -3.06
C ASP A 110 -25.16 10.83 -4.08
N GLY A 111 -26.18 10.07 -3.67
CA GLY A 111 -27.37 9.78 -4.47
C GLY A 111 -27.17 8.71 -5.57
N ILE A 112 -25.98 8.13 -5.75
CA ILE A 112 -25.73 7.16 -6.82
C ILE A 112 -26.51 5.84 -6.62
N MET A 113 -26.86 5.51 -5.38
CA MET A 113 -27.65 4.32 -5.01
C MET A 113 -29.11 4.63 -4.75
N ASP A 114 -29.52 5.92 -4.75
CA ASP A 114 -30.90 6.34 -4.49
C ASP A 114 -31.72 6.40 -5.79
N PRO A 115 -32.77 5.55 -5.94
CA PRO A 115 -33.62 5.54 -7.13
C PRO A 115 -34.32 6.87 -7.44
N GLY A 116 -34.40 7.78 -6.45
CA GLY A 116 -34.97 9.13 -6.63
C GLY A 116 -33.97 10.19 -7.08
N SER A 117 -32.70 9.87 -7.19
CA SER A 117 -31.63 10.80 -7.58
C SER A 117 -31.42 10.84 -9.08
N GLU A 118 -31.08 12.04 -9.62
CA GLU A 118 -30.64 12.18 -11.02
C GLU A 118 -29.36 11.42 -11.36
N HIS A 119 -28.57 11.08 -10.33
CA HIS A 119 -27.30 10.35 -10.46
C HIS A 119 -27.44 8.85 -10.21
N TYR A 120 -28.68 8.34 -10.12
CA TYR A 120 -28.91 6.92 -9.84
C TYR A 120 -28.29 6.00 -10.89
N ASP A 121 -27.45 5.05 -10.41
CA ASP A 121 -26.89 3.98 -11.23
C ASP A 121 -27.38 2.61 -10.73
N LYS A 122 -28.26 2.00 -11.54
CA LYS A 122 -28.86 0.68 -11.24
C LYS A 122 -27.80 -0.43 -11.08
N ILE A 123 -26.66 -0.34 -11.78
CA ILE A 123 -25.61 -1.36 -11.74
C ILE A 123 -24.85 -1.27 -10.42
N ILE A 124 -24.55 -0.04 -9.97
CA ILE A 124 -23.88 0.22 -8.70
C ILE A 124 -24.82 -0.12 -7.55
N ALA A 125 -26.08 0.30 -7.59
CA ALA A 125 -27.10 0.00 -6.59
C ALA A 125 -27.30 -1.52 -6.41
N GLY A 126 -27.28 -2.29 -7.50
CA GLY A 126 -27.35 -3.76 -7.44
C GLY A 126 -26.17 -4.43 -6.72
N LYS A 127 -25.09 -3.69 -6.45
CA LYS A 127 -23.89 -4.17 -5.74
C LYS A 127 -23.70 -3.52 -4.35
N GLU A 128 -24.72 -2.86 -3.82
CA GLU A 128 -24.68 -2.14 -2.55
C GLU A 128 -24.16 -3.00 -1.39
N ALA A 129 -24.55 -4.28 -1.32
CA ALA A 129 -24.08 -5.21 -0.31
C ALA A 129 -22.53 -5.35 -0.28
N PHE A 130 -21.87 -5.16 -1.42
CA PHE A 130 -20.42 -5.25 -1.57
C PHE A 130 -19.75 -3.87 -1.67
N LEU A 131 -20.39 -2.90 -2.35
CA LEU A 131 -19.89 -1.55 -2.60
C LEU A 131 -20.45 -0.54 -1.59
N ASN A 132 -20.49 -0.90 -0.30
CA ASN A 132 -20.75 0.11 0.73
C ASN A 132 -19.45 0.55 1.40
N THR A 133 -19.39 1.82 1.77
CA THR A 133 -18.18 2.48 2.31
C THR A 133 -17.64 1.78 3.54
N THR A 134 -18.50 1.39 4.48
CA THR A 134 -18.09 0.73 5.72
C THR A 134 -17.44 -0.63 5.45
N PHE A 135 -18.08 -1.47 4.62
CA PHE A 135 -17.55 -2.79 4.28
C PHE A 135 -16.27 -2.68 3.45
N PHE A 136 -16.20 -1.71 2.52
CA PHE A 136 -15.00 -1.46 1.73
C PHE A 136 -13.81 -1.08 2.60
N LEU A 137 -13.97 -0.13 3.52
CA LEU A 137 -12.91 0.30 4.42
C LEU A 137 -12.50 -0.81 5.39
N ALA A 138 -13.46 -1.52 6.01
CA ALA A 138 -13.18 -2.63 6.92
C ALA A 138 -12.37 -3.74 6.23
N ARG A 139 -12.79 -4.15 5.03
CA ARG A 139 -12.08 -5.15 4.22
C ARG A 139 -10.67 -4.69 3.85
N SER A 140 -10.50 -3.43 3.47
CA SER A 140 -9.20 -2.87 3.09
C SER A 140 -8.23 -2.85 4.28
N VAL A 141 -8.71 -2.48 5.47
CA VAL A 141 -7.92 -2.53 6.71
C VAL A 141 -7.49 -3.96 7.02
N ILE A 142 -8.41 -4.93 6.95
CA ILE A 142 -8.12 -6.35 7.23
C ILE A 142 -7.03 -6.87 6.27
N TYR A 143 -7.13 -6.58 4.97
CA TYR A 143 -6.13 -7.04 4.00
C TYR A 143 -4.76 -6.39 4.21
N ILE A 144 -4.71 -5.09 4.44
CA ILE A 144 -3.44 -4.38 4.67
C ILE A 144 -2.77 -4.87 5.96
N LEU A 145 -3.53 -5.02 7.05
CA LEU A 145 -3.01 -5.55 8.31
C LEU A 145 -2.57 -7.01 8.18
N GLY A 146 -3.31 -7.82 7.43
CA GLY A 146 -2.94 -9.19 7.11
C GLY A 146 -1.59 -9.26 6.39
N TRP A 147 -1.40 -8.49 5.33
CA TRP A 147 -0.12 -8.46 4.61
C TRP A 147 1.04 -7.95 5.47
N ILE A 148 0.82 -6.91 6.28
CA ILE A 148 1.83 -6.41 7.22
C ILE A 148 2.20 -7.49 8.25
N TYR A 149 1.21 -8.20 8.77
CA TYR A 149 1.43 -9.28 9.74
C TYR A 149 2.26 -10.41 9.13
N PHE A 150 1.82 -10.95 7.99
CA PHE A 150 2.55 -12.03 7.31
C PHE A 150 3.95 -11.60 6.86
N GLY A 151 4.09 -10.40 6.31
CA GLY A 151 5.39 -9.86 5.91
C GLY A 151 6.36 -9.75 7.09
N ARG A 152 5.89 -9.27 8.24
CA ARG A 152 6.71 -9.20 9.46
C ARG A 152 7.08 -10.58 9.99
N LYS A 153 6.13 -11.53 9.98
CA LYS A 153 6.36 -12.90 10.42
C LYS A 153 7.39 -13.61 9.55
N LEU A 154 7.27 -13.55 8.24
CA LEU A 154 8.23 -14.13 7.31
C LEU A 154 9.64 -13.54 7.49
N LYS A 155 9.73 -12.21 7.66
CA LYS A 155 11.00 -11.54 7.93
C LYS A 155 11.62 -11.97 9.26
N GLN A 156 10.81 -12.16 10.32
CA GLN A 156 11.27 -12.64 11.62
C GLN A 156 11.81 -14.08 11.53
N LEU A 157 11.08 -14.97 10.84
CA LEU A 157 11.51 -16.35 10.61
C LEU A 157 12.84 -16.39 9.87
N SER A 158 12.96 -15.65 8.76
CA SER A 158 14.20 -15.53 8.00
C SER A 158 15.38 -15.04 8.85
N SER A 159 15.15 -14.04 9.71
CA SER A 159 16.20 -13.51 10.60
C SER A 159 16.58 -14.51 11.69
N SER A 160 15.66 -15.32 12.20
CA SER A 160 15.96 -16.34 13.21
C SER A 160 16.77 -17.50 12.63
N GLU A 161 16.47 -17.92 11.41
CA GLU A 161 17.27 -18.94 10.70
C GLU A 161 18.72 -18.51 10.51
N ASP A 162 18.95 -17.24 10.16
CA ASP A 162 20.32 -16.71 10.02
C ASP A 162 21.11 -16.72 11.33
N GLN A 163 20.44 -16.57 12.48
CA GLN A 163 21.09 -16.58 13.79
C GLN A 163 21.40 -18.01 14.28
N HIS A 164 20.59 -18.99 13.92
CA HIS A 164 20.72 -20.38 14.36
C HIS A 164 21.45 -21.29 13.35
N GLY A 165 22.00 -20.72 12.28
CA GLY A 165 22.82 -21.45 11.29
C GLY A 165 22.04 -22.43 10.42
N GLY A 166 20.75 -22.24 10.24
CA GLY A 166 19.95 -23.04 9.30
C GLY A 166 19.79 -24.53 9.63
N LEU A 167 20.13 -24.94 10.86
CA LEU A 167 20.02 -26.32 11.34
C LEU A 167 18.99 -26.39 12.49
N SER A 168 17.74 -26.44 12.13
CA SER A 168 16.66 -26.84 13.05
C SER A 168 15.60 -27.62 12.28
#